data_fa9480202d9f8d9ebc7c9d32f0473dd4
#
_entry.id   fa9480202d9f8d9ebc7c9d32f0473dd4
#
_cell.length_a   1.000
_cell.length_b   1.000
_cell.length_c   1.000
_cell.angle_alpha   90.00
_cell.angle_beta   90.00
_cell.angle_gamma   90.00
#
_symmetry.space_group_name_H-M   'P 1'
#
loop_
_entity.id
_entity.type
_entity.pdbx_description
1 polymer ?
#
loop_
_entity_poly.entity_id
_entity_poly.type
_entity_poly.pdbx_seq_one_letter_code
_entity_poly.pdbx_strand_id
1 'polypeptide(L)'
;MKRKFSYSMKKMNRRLLAIGRPIRNYIAISTVASVLGALSHMGLMGFGALWLLAAAGFCDGMMTYAALTVTCAVLIAVCRYLEGLFSHLGAYGILAKMRVHLFDAIDRISPAYMIGRETGDIMNIAVADIETLEYFFAHTIG
;
A
#
# COMPACT_ATOMS: atom_id res chain seq x y z
N MET A 1 21.57 7.13 33.83
CA MET A 1 20.15 7.13 34.23
C MET A 1 19.31 6.80 32.98
N LYS A 2 19.01 5.51 32.73
CA LYS A 2 18.28 5.04 31.53
C LYS A 2 16.79 5.27 31.76
N ARG A 3 16.19 6.33 31.18
CA ARG A 3 14.73 6.43 31.09
C ARG A 3 14.22 5.31 30.19
N LYS A 4 13.56 4.32 30.79
CA LYS A 4 12.76 3.32 30.08
C LYS A 4 11.60 4.06 29.38
N PHE A 5 11.73 4.27 28.08
CA PHE A 5 10.61 4.66 27.23
C PHE A 5 9.69 3.45 27.07
N SER A 6 8.87 3.17 28.04
CA SER A 6 7.73 2.26 27.90
C SER A 6 6.60 3.01 27.17
N TYR A 7 6.73 3.17 25.87
CA TYR A 7 5.61 3.61 25.07
C TYR A 7 4.59 2.49 25.04
N SER A 8 3.40 2.73 25.64
CA SER A 8 2.32 1.76 25.57
C SER A 8 1.96 1.50 24.10
N MET A 9 2.14 0.27 23.62
CA MET A 9 1.83 -0.17 22.25
C MET A 9 0.42 0.27 21.81
N LYS A 10 -0.56 0.28 22.73
CA LYS A 10 -1.92 0.80 22.49
C LYS A 10 -1.95 2.29 22.11
N LYS A 11 -1.10 3.12 22.72
CA LYS A 11 -1.04 4.56 22.45
C LYS A 11 -0.33 4.83 21.12
N MET A 12 0.66 4.02 20.77
CA MET A 12 1.37 4.05 19.51
C MET A 12 0.45 3.64 18.35
N ASN A 13 -0.27 2.52 18.47
CA ASN A 13 -1.23 2.08 17.47
C ASN A 13 -2.37 3.09 17.23
N ARG A 14 -2.90 3.74 18.28
CA ARG A 14 -3.89 4.80 18.12
C ARG A 14 -3.36 6.02 17.37
N ARG A 15 -2.10 6.40 17.57
CA ARG A 15 -1.47 7.51 16.85
C ARG A 15 -1.20 7.14 15.39
N LEU A 16 -0.71 5.93 15.13
CA LEU A 16 -0.52 5.42 13.76
C LEU A 16 -1.85 5.33 13.00
N LEU A 17 -2.90 4.83 13.63
CA LEU A 17 -4.25 4.79 13.05
C LEU A 17 -4.84 6.18 12.81
N ALA A 18 -4.52 7.17 13.65
CA ALA A 18 -4.96 8.55 13.46
C ALA A 18 -4.25 9.24 12.28
N ILE A 19 -2.96 8.95 12.07
CA ILE A 19 -2.20 9.40 10.90
C ILE A 19 -2.74 8.73 9.62
N GLY A 20 -3.18 7.47 9.72
CA GLY A 20 -3.77 6.69 8.62
C GLY A 20 -5.21 7.06 8.23
N ARG A 21 -5.94 7.85 9.03
CA ARG A 21 -7.35 8.20 8.74
C ARG A 21 -7.59 8.75 7.34
N PRO A 22 -6.82 9.73 6.82
CA PRO A 22 -7.07 10.30 5.49
C PRO A 22 -6.74 9.36 4.34
N ILE A 23 -5.98 8.27 4.60
CA ILE A 23 -5.57 7.28 3.60
C ILE A 23 -6.45 6.04 3.62
N ARG A 24 -7.34 5.92 4.62
CA ARG A 24 -8.22 4.75 4.77
C ARG A 24 -9.01 4.43 3.50
N ASN A 25 -9.41 5.45 2.75
CA ASN A 25 -10.14 5.25 1.49
C ASN A 25 -9.24 4.63 0.40
N TYR A 26 -7.97 5.07 0.30
CA TYR A 26 -7.00 4.48 -0.63
C TYR A 26 -6.71 3.02 -0.30
N ILE A 27 -6.49 2.71 0.98
CA ILE A 27 -6.29 1.34 1.46
C ILE A 27 -7.53 0.48 1.19
N ALA A 28 -8.74 0.99 1.45
CA ALA A 28 -9.97 0.26 1.21
C ALA A 28 -10.16 -0.06 -0.28
N ILE A 29 -9.90 0.90 -1.18
CA ILE A 29 -10.01 0.70 -2.63
C ILE A 29 -8.95 -0.31 -3.10
N SER A 30 -7.71 -0.18 -2.66
CA SER A 30 -6.63 -1.13 -2.97
C SER A 30 -6.98 -2.55 -2.52
N THR A 31 -7.46 -2.71 -1.28
CA THR A 31 -7.87 -4.03 -0.74
C THR A 31 -9.04 -4.63 -1.53
N VAL A 32 -10.06 -3.84 -1.88
CA VAL A 32 -11.18 -4.32 -2.71
C VAL A 32 -10.70 -4.73 -4.09
N ALA A 33 -9.83 -3.94 -4.72
CA ALA A 33 -9.24 -4.28 -6.01
C ALA A 33 -8.43 -5.58 -5.94
N SER A 34 -7.65 -5.78 -4.87
CA SER A 34 -6.87 -7.00 -4.64
C SER A 34 -7.77 -8.24 -4.52
N VAL A 35 -8.84 -8.14 -3.72
CA VAL A 35 -9.81 -9.24 -3.56
C VAL A 35 -10.52 -9.58 -4.88
N LEU A 36 -10.99 -8.56 -5.62
CA LEU A 36 -11.61 -8.76 -6.93
C LEU A 36 -10.63 -9.36 -7.95
N GLY A 37 -9.37 -8.92 -7.93
CA GLY A 37 -8.31 -9.50 -8.75
C GLY A 37 -8.06 -10.97 -8.43
N ALA A 38 -8.03 -11.35 -7.15
CA ALA A 38 -7.89 -12.74 -6.72
C ALA A 38 -9.07 -13.61 -7.16
N LEU A 39 -10.30 -13.13 -7.01
CA LEU A 39 -11.48 -13.83 -7.51
C LEU A 39 -11.47 -14.00 -9.03
N SER A 40 -11.05 -12.97 -9.76
CA SER A 40 -10.89 -13.04 -11.22
C SER A 40 -9.81 -14.03 -11.63
N HIS A 41 -8.75 -14.21 -10.84
CA HIS A 41 -7.72 -15.22 -11.05
C HIS A 41 -8.27 -16.64 -10.92
N MET A 42 -9.08 -16.89 -9.90
CA MET A 42 -9.78 -18.18 -9.74
C MET A 42 -10.73 -18.43 -10.91
N GLY A 43 -11.47 -17.39 -11.35
CA GLY A 43 -12.31 -17.44 -12.54
C GLY A 43 -11.53 -17.77 -13.82
N LEU A 44 -10.38 -17.12 -14.02
CA LEU A 44 -9.49 -17.36 -15.17
C LEU A 44 -9.06 -18.84 -15.24
N MET A 45 -8.66 -19.43 -14.11
CA MET A 45 -8.25 -20.83 -14.06
C MET A 45 -9.43 -21.75 -14.32
N GLY A 46 -10.60 -21.51 -13.70
CA GLY A 46 -11.80 -22.34 -13.86
C GLY A 46 -12.38 -22.28 -15.28
N PHE A 47 -12.62 -21.09 -15.80
CA PHE A 47 -13.18 -20.90 -17.14
C PHE A 47 -12.16 -21.27 -18.23
N GLY A 48 -10.86 -21.07 -17.99
CA GLY A 48 -9.79 -21.50 -18.89
C GLY A 48 -9.74 -23.03 -19.03
N ALA A 49 -9.88 -23.77 -17.92
CA ALA A 49 -9.96 -25.22 -17.95
C ALA A 49 -11.20 -25.72 -18.72
N LEU A 50 -12.38 -25.10 -18.47
CA LEU A 50 -13.61 -25.42 -19.19
C LEU A 50 -13.52 -25.09 -20.67
N TRP A 51 -12.85 -23.99 -21.04
CA TRP A 51 -12.58 -23.64 -22.43
C TRP A 51 -11.74 -24.71 -23.13
N LEU A 52 -10.67 -25.20 -22.48
CA LEU A 52 -9.81 -26.25 -23.03
C LEU A 52 -10.58 -27.57 -23.20
N LEU A 53 -11.44 -27.95 -22.22
CA LEU A 53 -12.29 -29.12 -22.30
C LEU A 53 -13.31 -28.99 -23.45
N ALA A 54 -13.90 -27.83 -23.64
CA ALA A 54 -14.81 -27.56 -24.74
C ALA A 54 -14.08 -27.62 -26.11
N ALA A 55 -12.89 -27.08 -26.19
CA ALA A 55 -12.05 -27.16 -27.40
C ALA A 55 -11.64 -28.61 -27.74
N ALA A 56 -11.47 -29.46 -26.74
CA ALA A 56 -11.21 -30.89 -26.90
C ALA A 56 -12.47 -31.74 -27.21
N GLY A 57 -13.67 -31.11 -27.26
CA GLY A 57 -14.91 -31.79 -27.61
C GLY A 57 -15.61 -32.51 -26.45
N PHE A 58 -15.18 -32.27 -25.18
CA PHE A 58 -15.78 -32.89 -23.99
C PHE A 58 -17.02 -32.16 -23.45
N CYS A 59 -17.22 -30.92 -23.84
CA CYS A 59 -18.41 -30.14 -23.43
C CYS A 59 -18.73 -29.04 -24.46
N ASP A 60 -19.98 -28.57 -24.46
CA ASP A 60 -20.44 -27.48 -25.30
C ASP A 60 -20.14 -26.12 -24.67
N GLY A 61 -20.18 -25.05 -25.47
CA GLY A 61 -20.06 -23.67 -24.96
C GLY A 61 -18.66 -23.06 -25.07
N MET A 62 -17.84 -23.54 -25.99
CA MET A 62 -16.47 -23.09 -26.24
C MET A 62 -16.33 -21.56 -26.30
N MET A 63 -17.21 -20.87 -27.06
CA MET A 63 -17.18 -19.41 -27.21
C MET A 63 -17.53 -18.67 -25.90
N THR A 64 -18.46 -19.22 -25.12
CA THR A 64 -18.85 -18.64 -23.84
C THR A 64 -17.71 -18.71 -22.84
N TYR A 65 -17.05 -19.87 -22.72
CA TYR A 65 -15.91 -20.03 -21.81
C TYR A 65 -14.69 -19.22 -22.28
N ALA A 66 -14.46 -19.09 -23.57
CA ALA A 66 -13.44 -18.21 -24.11
C ALA A 66 -13.69 -16.74 -23.73
N ALA A 67 -14.93 -16.25 -23.92
CA ALA A 67 -15.30 -14.88 -23.55
C ALA A 67 -15.15 -14.63 -22.05
N LEU A 68 -15.57 -15.58 -21.20
CA LEU A 68 -15.40 -15.46 -19.74
C LEU A 68 -13.93 -15.44 -19.31
N THR A 69 -13.10 -16.28 -19.95
CA THR A 69 -11.65 -16.32 -19.69
C THR A 69 -11.00 -14.98 -20.04
N VAL A 70 -11.30 -14.42 -21.22
CA VAL A 70 -10.79 -13.11 -21.64
C VAL A 70 -11.29 -12.00 -20.70
N THR A 71 -12.56 -12.04 -20.29
CA THR A 71 -13.12 -11.06 -19.34
C THR A 71 -12.39 -11.12 -18.01
N CYS A 72 -12.13 -12.32 -17.48
CA CYS A 72 -11.35 -12.47 -16.23
C CYS A 72 -9.92 -11.94 -16.40
N ALA A 73 -9.26 -12.19 -17.54
CA ALA A 73 -7.91 -11.68 -17.79
C ALA A 73 -7.87 -10.12 -17.80
N VAL A 74 -8.85 -9.49 -18.45
CA VAL A 74 -8.95 -8.01 -18.45
C VAL A 74 -9.23 -7.48 -17.05
N LEU A 75 -10.13 -8.11 -16.30
CA LEU A 75 -10.43 -7.74 -14.91
C LEU A 75 -9.19 -7.84 -14.02
N ILE A 76 -8.38 -8.89 -14.16
CA ILE A 76 -7.13 -9.03 -13.41
C ILE A 76 -6.20 -7.84 -13.70
N ALA A 77 -6.01 -7.49 -14.97
CA ALA A 77 -5.13 -6.39 -15.35
C ALA A 77 -5.60 -5.05 -14.75
N VAL A 78 -6.90 -4.76 -14.84
CA VAL A 78 -7.50 -3.54 -14.28
C VAL A 78 -7.38 -3.52 -12.75
N CYS A 79 -7.71 -4.62 -12.07
CA CYS A 79 -7.63 -4.71 -10.62
C CYS A 79 -6.19 -4.55 -10.12
N ARG A 80 -5.20 -5.16 -10.78
CA ARG A 80 -3.78 -5.02 -10.44
C ARG A 80 -3.29 -3.59 -10.63
N TYR A 81 -3.70 -2.92 -11.71
CA TYR A 81 -3.38 -1.52 -11.91
C TYR A 81 -3.96 -0.63 -10.80
N LEU A 82 -5.25 -0.81 -10.47
CA LEU A 82 -5.91 -0.03 -9.42
C LEU A 82 -5.30 -0.29 -8.04
N GLU A 83 -5.02 -1.56 -7.71
CA GLU A 83 -4.35 -1.96 -6.46
C GLU A 83 -3.02 -1.22 -6.31
N GLY A 84 -2.14 -1.29 -7.31
CA GLY A 84 -0.85 -0.60 -7.29
C GLY A 84 -0.98 0.91 -7.22
N LEU A 85 -1.85 1.52 -8.03
CA LEU A 85 -2.06 2.96 -8.05
C LEU A 85 -2.50 3.48 -6.68
N PHE A 86 -3.54 2.90 -6.09
CA PHE A 86 -4.09 3.36 -4.81
C PHE A 86 -3.18 3.03 -3.63
N SER A 87 -2.42 1.93 -3.69
CA SER A 87 -1.39 1.61 -2.70
C SER A 87 -0.29 2.69 -2.68
N HIS A 88 0.24 3.05 -3.85
CA HIS A 88 1.26 4.10 -3.95
C HIS A 88 0.74 5.49 -3.56
N LEU A 89 -0.46 5.87 -4.00
CA LEU A 89 -1.07 7.14 -3.60
C LEU A 89 -1.27 7.22 -2.07
N GLY A 90 -1.66 6.11 -1.45
CA GLY A 90 -1.76 6.01 0.00
C GLY A 90 -0.41 6.20 0.69
N ALA A 91 0.63 5.50 0.23
CA ALA A 91 1.99 5.60 0.77
C ALA A 91 2.54 7.03 0.66
N TYR A 92 2.46 7.66 -0.51
CA TYR A 92 2.91 9.04 -0.70
C TYR A 92 2.13 10.05 0.16
N GLY A 93 0.83 9.82 0.35
CA GLY A 93 0.01 10.66 1.23
C GLY A 93 0.46 10.60 2.70
N ILE A 94 0.90 9.44 3.20
CA ILE A 94 1.50 9.30 4.55
C ILE A 94 2.83 10.04 4.61
N LEU A 95 3.71 9.79 3.66
CA LEU A 95 5.05 10.36 3.63
C LEU A 95 5.04 11.88 3.61
N ALA A 96 4.19 12.48 2.76
CA ALA A 96 4.04 13.93 2.70
C ALA A 96 3.64 14.50 4.09
N LYS A 97 2.70 13.85 4.78
CA LYS A 97 2.30 14.28 6.13
C LYS A 97 3.39 14.09 7.17
N MET A 98 4.12 12.97 7.11
CA MET A 98 5.24 12.72 8.02
C MET A 98 6.34 13.75 7.83
N ARG A 99 6.65 14.15 6.59
CA ARG A 99 7.60 15.23 6.31
C ARG A 99 7.17 16.54 6.94
N VAL A 100 5.91 16.95 6.75
CA VAL A 100 5.39 18.18 7.37
C VAL A 100 5.48 18.12 8.90
N HIS A 101 5.04 17.02 9.52
CA HIS A 101 5.14 16.87 10.98
C HIS A 101 6.57 16.87 11.50
N LEU A 102 7.51 16.34 10.73
CA LEU A 102 8.92 16.35 11.07
C LEU A 102 9.48 17.78 11.02
N PHE A 103 9.18 18.53 9.95
CA PHE A 103 9.57 19.93 9.84
C PHE A 103 9.01 20.77 10.99
N ASP A 104 7.72 20.62 11.30
CA ASP A 104 7.07 21.31 12.44
C ASP A 104 7.74 20.95 13.78
N ALA A 105 8.18 19.70 13.94
CA ALA A 105 8.86 19.26 15.16
C ALA A 105 10.26 19.86 15.26
N ILE A 106 11.00 19.90 14.17
CA ILE A 106 12.35 20.50 14.11
C ILE A 106 12.26 22.02 14.37
N ASP A 107 11.30 22.71 13.76
CA ASP A 107 11.10 24.15 13.92
C ASP A 107 10.79 24.50 15.38
N ARG A 108 10.00 23.72 16.08
CA ARG A 108 9.68 23.95 17.51
C ARG A 108 10.86 23.76 18.46
N ILE A 109 11.86 22.95 18.10
CA ILE A 109 13.03 22.72 18.94
C ILE A 109 14.24 23.59 18.52
N SER A 110 14.16 24.24 17.36
CA SER A 110 15.08 25.27 16.91
C SER A 110 14.77 26.59 17.69
N PRO A 111 15.77 27.39 18.14
CA PRO A 111 17.20 27.27 17.87
C PRO A 111 18.00 26.47 18.91
N ALA A 112 17.39 26.11 20.06
CA ALA A 112 18.12 25.53 21.19
C ALA A 112 18.80 24.16 20.87
N TYR A 113 18.22 23.37 19.97
CA TYR A 113 18.76 22.06 19.59
C TYR A 113 19.82 22.15 18.47
N MET A 114 19.82 23.24 17.70
CA MET A 114 20.74 23.47 16.59
C MET A 114 22.10 24.01 17.03
N ILE A 115 22.23 24.46 18.30
CA ILE A 115 23.50 24.98 18.82
C ILE A 115 24.49 23.81 18.96
N GLY A 116 25.50 23.78 18.09
CA GLY A 116 26.59 22.78 18.12
C GLY A 116 26.37 21.51 17.30
N ARG A 117 25.35 21.46 16.43
CA ARG A 117 25.13 20.37 15.46
C ARG A 117 25.01 20.90 14.04
N GLU A 118 25.53 20.15 13.07
CA GLU A 118 25.34 20.48 11.68
C GLU A 118 23.90 20.18 11.27
N THR A 119 23.20 21.20 10.77
CA THR A 119 21.81 21.08 10.29
C THR A 119 21.68 19.99 9.22
N GLY A 120 22.72 19.78 8.41
CA GLY A 120 22.77 18.75 7.38
C GLY A 120 22.67 17.33 7.91
N ASP A 121 23.30 17.02 9.05
CA ASP A 121 23.25 15.68 9.65
C ASP A 121 21.85 15.32 10.13
N ILE A 122 21.16 16.26 10.77
CA ILE A 122 19.80 16.06 11.26
C ILE A 122 18.83 15.85 10.09
N MET A 123 18.98 16.65 9.03
CA MET A 123 18.14 16.52 7.84
C MET A 123 18.41 15.22 7.09
N ASN A 124 19.66 14.78 6.98
CA ASN A 124 20.00 13.51 6.32
C ASN A 124 19.42 12.31 7.06
N ILE A 125 19.53 12.26 8.39
CA ILE A 125 18.93 11.17 9.21
C ILE A 125 17.42 11.17 9.04
N ALA A 126 16.79 12.34 9.10
CA ALA A 126 15.34 12.47 8.98
C ALA A 126 14.82 12.06 7.59
N VAL A 127 15.54 12.39 6.53
CA VAL A 127 15.19 11.99 5.15
C VAL A 127 15.38 10.49 4.96
N ALA A 128 16.51 9.93 5.41
CA ALA A 128 16.79 8.50 5.30
C ALA A 128 15.77 7.63 6.08
N ASP A 129 15.36 8.06 7.27
CA ASP A 129 14.33 7.37 8.05
C ASP A 129 12.96 7.40 7.35
N ILE A 130 12.61 8.52 6.70
CA ILE A 130 11.37 8.65 5.93
C ILE A 130 11.41 7.75 4.68
N GLU A 131 12.52 7.69 3.95
CA GLU A 131 12.69 6.81 2.79
C GLU A 131 12.61 5.33 3.18
N THR A 132 13.16 4.95 4.34
CA THR A 132 13.03 3.59 4.88
C THR A 132 11.57 3.24 5.19
N LEU A 133 10.80 4.19 5.73
CA LEU A 133 9.36 4.02 5.95
C LEU A 133 8.58 3.94 4.63
N GLU A 134 8.98 4.68 3.60
CA GLU A 134 8.39 4.59 2.25
C GLU A 134 8.50 3.17 1.72
N TYR A 135 9.70 2.61 1.72
CA TYR A 135 9.94 1.24 1.29
C TYR A 135 9.08 0.23 2.07
N PHE A 136 8.99 0.40 3.40
CA PHE A 136 8.17 -0.46 4.25
C PHE A 136 6.69 -0.36 3.87
N PHE A 137 6.13 0.84 3.74
CA PHE A 137 4.71 1.02 3.42
C PHE A 137 4.36 0.56 2.01
N ALA A 138 5.22 0.81 1.03
CA ALA A 138 4.98 0.41 -0.36
C ALA A 138 5.03 -1.12 -0.56
N HIS A 139 5.86 -1.84 0.21
CA HIS A 139 6.09 -3.27 0.00
C HIS A 139 5.47 -4.19 1.06
N THR A 140 4.96 -3.64 2.18
CA THR A 140 4.38 -4.46 3.26
C THR A 140 2.85 -4.34 3.33
N ILE A 141 2.27 -3.26 2.79
CA ILE A 141 0.83 -2.97 2.84
C ILE A 141 0.17 -3.13 1.46
N GLY A 142 0.93 -3.21 0.38
CA GLY A 142 0.51 -3.48 -1.00
C GLY A 142 0.74 -4.95 -1.36
#